data_d2cb368a91c83bc33a8fbd108738cb91
#
_entry.id   d2cb368a91c83bc33a8fbd108738cb91
#
_cell.length_a   1.000
_cell.length_b   1.000
_cell.length_c   1.000
_cell.angle_alpha   90.00
_cell.angle_beta   90.00
_cell.angle_gamma   90.00
#
_symmetry.space_group_name_H-M   'P 1'
#
loop_
_entity.id
_entity.type
_entity.pdbx_description
1 polymer ?
#
loop_
_entity_poly.entity_id
_entity_poly.type
_entity_poly.pdbx_seq_one_letter_code
_entity_poly.pdbx_strand_id
1 'polypeptide(L)'
;MKLKPLIDGAPNFRKIDGLPVYGVAIPTVLGLRNVLSQLGITAKNGRRLVWVNLREEPLIYVNGSPYVVRESDKPFANLEYSGIDAARVVEMEERLKADVLAEASLYDGSVLVAHEDDQFQVVEDWEPVTEVDVQTPLEVYEELTRDGFNVHYVRVPITDEKAPMGDDFEVLMRNAWDLDEKGEDKGDKG
;
A
#
# COMPACT_ATOMS: atom_id res chain seq x y z
N MET A 1 -7.34 -6.10 22.79
CA MET A 1 -5.88 -6.03 22.98
C MET A 1 -5.23 -6.05 21.62
N LYS A 2 -4.69 -4.90 21.14
CA LYS A 2 -3.96 -4.84 19.87
C LYS A 2 -2.68 -5.70 20.01
N LEU A 3 -2.48 -6.65 19.11
CA LEU A 3 -1.22 -7.37 19.03
C LEU A 3 -0.13 -6.38 18.62
N LYS A 4 1.03 -6.39 19.29
CA LYS A 4 2.17 -5.58 18.85
C LYS A 4 2.56 -6.03 17.45
N PRO A 5 2.74 -5.10 16.49
CA PRO A 5 3.19 -5.45 15.16
C PRO A 5 4.58 -6.11 15.26
N LEU A 6 4.79 -7.18 14.50
CA LEU A 6 6.10 -7.84 14.38
C LEU A 6 7.14 -6.92 13.72
N ILE A 7 6.66 -6.01 12.88
CA ILE A 7 7.44 -4.98 12.19
C ILE A 7 6.75 -3.63 12.45
N ASP A 8 7.53 -2.66 12.92
CA ASP A 8 7.03 -1.31 13.19
C ASP A 8 6.48 -0.68 11.89
N GLY A 9 5.28 -0.08 11.97
CA GLY A 9 4.57 0.50 10.83
C GLY A 9 3.96 -0.50 9.84
N ALA A 10 4.07 -1.82 10.09
CA ALA A 10 3.52 -2.86 9.23
C ALA A 10 2.57 -3.79 10.03
N PRO A 11 1.32 -3.37 10.24
CA PRO A 11 0.36 -4.11 11.04
C PRO A 11 0.00 -5.45 10.38
N ASN A 12 -0.24 -6.46 11.21
CA ASN A 12 -0.60 -7.82 10.77
C ASN A 12 0.41 -8.47 9.80
N PHE A 13 1.69 -8.06 9.82
CA PHE A 13 2.70 -8.71 9.00
C PHE A 13 2.80 -10.19 9.36
N ARG A 14 2.67 -11.05 8.36
CA ARG A 14 2.66 -12.51 8.50
C ARG A 14 3.24 -13.19 7.27
N LYS A 15 3.77 -14.38 7.44
CA LYS A 15 4.30 -15.22 6.37
C LYS A 15 3.49 -16.52 6.28
N ILE A 16 3.29 -17.03 5.07
CA ILE A 16 2.76 -18.38 4.85
C ILE A 16 3.90 -19.39 5.00
N ASP A 17 3.71 -20.42 5.83
CA ASP A 17 4.70 -21.45 6.03
C ASP A 17 5.03 -22.19 4.73
N GLY A 18 6.32 -22.35 4.47
CA GLY A 18 6.83 -23.06 3.29
C GLY A 18 6.78 -22.26 1.98
N LEU A 19 6.20 -21.05 1.96
CA LEU A 19 6.11 -20.22 0.75
C LEU A 19 6.72 -18.83 0.97
N PRO A 20 7.30 -18.20 -0.08
CA PRO A 20 7.78 -16.82 -0.02
C PRO A 20 6.61 -15.81 -0.18
N VAL A 21 5.49 -16.06 0.49
CA VAL A 21 4.28 -15.23 0.42
C VAL A 21 4.03 -14.61 1.79
N TYR A 22 3.76 -13.31 1.78
CA TYR A 22 3.56 -12.49 2.97
C TYR A 22 2.25 -11.74 2.88
N GLY A 23 1.62 -11.47 4.01
CA GLY A 23 0.46 -10.59 4.12
C GLY A 23 0.74 -9.49 5.13
N VAL A 24 0.16 -8.33 4.90
CA VAL A 24 0.23 -7.17 5.78
C VAL A 24 -1.05 -6.34 5.60
N ALA A 25 -1.52 -5.68 6.65
CA ALA A 25 -2.53 -4.63 6.50
C ALA A 25 -1.85 -3.37 5.94
N ILE A 26 -2.60 -2.29 5.68
CA ILE A 26 -2.02 -1.08 5.06
C ILE A 26 -0.87 -0.57 5.94
N PRO A 27 0.39 -0.61 5.48
CA PRO A 27 1.53 -0.14 6.24
C PRO A 27 1.75 1.36 6.06
N THR A 28 2.45 1.98 7.01
CA THR A 28 3.05 3.29 6.81
C THR A 28 4.22 3.21 5.83
N VAL A 29 4.69 4.34 5.30
CA VAL A 29 5.89 4.37 4.44
C VAL A 29 7.11 3.82 5.20
N LEU A 30 7.25 4.13 6.49
CA LEU A 30 8.28 3.52 7.35
C LEU A 30 8.11 2.00 7.45
N GLY A 31 6.87 1.52 7.62
CA GLY A 31 6.56 0.09 7.66
C GLY A 31 6.93 -0.64 6.38
N LEU A 32 6.69 -0.02 5.21
CA LEU A 32 7.13 -0.55 3.91
C LEU A 32 8.65 -0.72 3.87
N ARG A 33 9.41 0.32 4.26
CA ARG A 33 10.88 0.28 4.32
C ARG A 33 11.37 -0.82 5.27
N ASN A 34 10.75 -0.95 6.42
CA ASN A 34 11.08 -1.96 7.43
C ASN A 34 10.84 -3.38 6.90
N VAL A 35 9.70 -3.63 6.23
CA VAL A 35 9.40 -4.93 5.61
C VAL A 35 10.43 -5.26 4.54
N LEU A 36 10.69 -4.34 3.60
CA LEU A 36 11.64 -4.55 2.51
C LEU A 36 13.05 -4.82 3.04
N SER A 37 13.48 -4.06 4.05
CA SER A 37 14.78 -4.23 4.71
C SER A 37 14.89 -5.57 5.42
N GLN A 38 13.87 -5.97 6.19
CA GLN A 38 13.85 -7.25 6.91
C GLN A 38 13.85 -8.44 5.96
N LEU A 39 13.18 -8.34 4.81
CA LEU A 39 13.18 -9.37 3.78
C LEU A 39 14.47 -9.34 2.93
N GLY A 40 15.32 -8.34 3.11
CA GLY A 40 16.55 -8.17 2.35
C GLY A 40 16.30 -7.87 0.87
N ILE A 41 15.25 -7.12 0.57
CA ILE A 41 14.90 -6.73 -0.81
C ILE A 41 15.71 -5.51 -1.18
N THR A 42 16.74 -5.69 -2.01
CA THR A 42 17.57 -4.58 -2.52
C THR A 42 17.92 -4.82 -3.98
N ALA A 43 18.15 -3.74 -4.72
CA ALA A 43 18.60 -3.84 -6.11
C ALA A 43 19.98 -4.52 -6.23
N LYS A 44 20.80 -4.47 -5.17
CA LYS A 44 22.18 -4.99 -5.17
C LYS A 44 22.26 -6.51 -5.10
N ASN A 45 21.30 -7.19 -4.46
CA ASN A 45 21.34 -8.63 -4.26
C ASN A 45 20.44 -9.42 -5.21
N GLY A 46 19.82 -8.74 -6.18
CA GLY A 46 18.97 -9.35 -7.19
C GLY A 46 17.61 -9.89 -6.68
N ARG A 47 17.37 -9.87 -5.35
CA ARG A 47 16.07 -10.29 -4.81
C ARG A 47 15.00 -9.28 -5.15
N ARG A 48 13.89 -9.73 -5.72
CA ARG A 48 12.74 -8.92 -6.10
C ARG A 48 11.54 -9.27 -5.23
N LEU A 49 10.72 -8.27 -4.91
CA LEU A 49 9.42 -8.44 -4.28
C LEU A 49 8.34 -7.87 -5.23
N VAL A 50 7.27 -8.63 -5.43
CA VAL A 50 6.04 -8.08 -5.99
C VAL A 50 5.12 -7.71 -4.83
N TRP A 51 4.78 -6.42 -4.76
CA TRP A 51 3.82 -5.93 -3.79
C TRP A 51 2.46 -5.79 -4.45
N VAL A 52 1.52 -6.65 -4.07
CA VAL A 52 0.16 -6.63 -4.61
C VAL A 52 -0.75 -5.91 -3.64
N ASN A 53 -1.33 -4.80 -4.08
CA ASN A 53 -2.37 -4.09 -3.34
C ASN A 53 -3.74 -4.59 -3.82
N LEU A 54 -4.48 -5.23 -2.94
CA LEU A 54 -5.78 -5.84 -3.24
C LEU A 54 -6.97 -4.91 -2.98
N ARG A 55 -6.72 -3.72 -2.44
CA ARG A 55 -7.82 -2.80 -2.08
C ARG A 55 -8.42 -2.13 -3.31
N GLU A 56 -9.74 -1.99 -3.29
CA GLU A 56 -10.51 -1.28 -4.32
C GLU A 56 -10.77 0.20 -3.97
N GLU A 57 -10.60 0.58 -2.69
CA GLU A 57 -10.74 1.97 -2.28
C GLU A 57 -9.48 2.78 -2.58
N PRO A 58 -9.62 4.06 -2.97
CA PRO A 58 -8.48 4.96 -3.11
C PRO A 58 -7.80 5.18 -1.76
N LEU A 59 -6.48 5.20 -1.79
CA LEU A 59 -5.60 5.38 -0.65
C LEU A 59 -4.66 6.54 -0.92
N ILE A 60 -4.36 7.33 0.12
CA ILE A 60 -3.34 8.36 0.08
C ILE A 60 -2.45 8.29 1.31
N TYR A 61 -1.20 8.67 1.18
CA TYR A 61 -0.29 8.85 2.30
C TYR A 61 -0.18 10.33 2.63
N VAL A 62 -0.36 10.67 3.91
CA VAL A 62 -0.13 11.99 4.47
C VAL A 62 0.94 11.86 5.56
N ASN A 63 2.05 12.59 5.43
CA ASN A 63 3.20 12.46 6.34
C ASN A 63 3.67 11.01 6.54
N GLY A 64 3.58 10.19 5.48
CA GLY A 64 3.94 8.77 5.49
C GLY A 64 2.93 7.83 6.17
N SER A 65 1.82 8.34 6.68
CA SER A 65 0.70 7.56 7.24
C SER A 65 -0.38 7.35 6.19
N PRO A 66 -0.94 6.12 6.07
CA PRO A 66 -1.96 5.82 5.07
C PRO A 66 -3.35 6.26 5.52
N TYR A 67 -4.08 6.92 4.63
CA TYR A 67 -5.48 7.30 4.83
C TYR A 67 -6.34 6.83 3.67
N VAL A 68 -7.55 6.40 3.97
CA VAL A 68 -8.55 5.96 3.00
C VAL A 68 -9.82 6.81 3.17
N VAL A 69 -10.51 7.05 2.06
CA VAL A 69 -11.80 7.76 2.10
C VAL A 69 -12.84 6.91 2.82
N ARG A 70 -13.61 7.53 3.70
CA ARG A 70 -14.71 6.91 4.44
C ARG A 70 -15.94 7.82 4.41
N GLU A 71 -17.12 7.22 4.55
CA GLU A 71 -18.32 7.99 4.86
C GLU A 71 -18.26 8.48 6.31
N SER A 72 -18.58 9.75 6.54
CA SER A 72 -18.49 10.38 7.88
C SER A 72 -19.39 9.73 8.92
N ASP A 73 -20.53 9.18 8.49
CA ASP A 73 -21.48 8.45 9.34
C ASP A 73 -21.11 6.97 9.54
N LYS A 74 -20.16 6.45 8.77
CA LYS A 74 -19.69 5.06 8.81
C LYS A 74 -18.16 4.95 8.73
N PRO A 75 -17.41 5.56 9.67
CA PRO A 75 -15.95 5.69 9.57
C PRO A 75 -15.20 4.36 9.59
N PHE A 76 -15.83 3.29 10.05
CA PHE A 76 -15.23 1.95 10.12
C PHE A 76 -15.63 1.04 8.95
N ALA A 77 -16.57 1.46 8.09
CA ALA A 77 -16.98 0.67 6.93
C ALA A 77 -16.11 0.99 5.71
N ASN A 78 -15.68 -0.05 4.98
CA ASN A 78 -15.03 0.10 3.70
C ASN A 78 -16.03 0.60 2.66
N LEU A 79 -15.58 1.48 1.75
CA LEU A 79 -16.35 1.83 0.55
C LEU A 79 -16.20 0.67 -0.45
N GLU A 80 -17.31 0.20 -0.99
CA GLU A 80 -17.31 -0.85 -2.00
C GLU A 80 -17.39 -0.25 -3.41
N TYR A 81 -16.44 -0.62 -4.26
CA TYR A 81 -16.38 -0.25 -5.67
C TYR A 81 -16.38 -1.50 -6.56
N SER A 82 -17.30 -2.43 -6.29
CA SER A 82 -17.34 -3.75 -6.95
C SER A 82 -17.12 -3.69 -8.46
N GLY A 83 -16.05 -4.38 -8.93
CA GLY A 83 -15.70 -4.44 -10.35
C GLY A 83 -14.93 -3.23 -10.88
N ILE A 84 -14.40 -2.38 -9.99
CA ILE A 84 -13.50 -1.29 -10.39
C ILE A 84 -12.19 -1.85 -10.93
N ASP A 85 -11.66 -1.26 -11.99
CA ASP A 85 -10.35 -1.62 -12.51
C ASP A 85 -9.21 -0.85 -11.82
N ALA A 86 -7.99 -1.39 -11.93
CA ALA A 86 -6.81 -0.83 -11.29
C ALA A 86 -6.49 0.60 -11.75
N ALA A 87 -6.65 0.89 -13.04
CA ALA A 87 -6.35 2.21 -13.60
C ALA A 87 -7.30 3.25 -13.03
N ARG A 88 -8.57 2.88 -12.85
CA ARG A 88 -9.56 3.78 -12.26
C ARG A 88 -9.25 4.11 -10.80
N VAL A 89 -8.76 3.14 -10.02
CA VAL A 89 -8.35 3.42 -8.63
C VAL A 89 -7.16 4.37 -8.60
N VAL A 90 -6.16 4.19 -9.48
CA VAL A 90 -5.02 5.11 -9.60
C VAL A 90 -5.47 6.53 -9.93
N GLU A 91 -6.36 6.71 -10.92
CA GLU A 91 -6.93 8.03 -11.23
C GLU A 91 -7.65 8.66 -10.03
N MET A 92 -8.37 7.85 -9.24
CA MET A 92 -9.03 8.34 -8.02
C MET A 92 -8.03 8.79 -6.96
N GLU A 93 -6.91 8.08 -6.81
CA GLU A 93 -5.82 8.44 -5.88
C GLU A 93 -5.13 9.74 -6.30
N GLU A 94 -4.87 9.94 -7.60
CA GLU A 94 -4.33 11.20 -8.13
C GLU A 94 -5.27 12.38 -7.87
N ARG A 95 -6.56 12.20 -8.09
CA ARG A 95 -7.56 13.23 -7.80
C ARG A 95 -7.67 13.51 -6.31
N LEU A 96 -7.68 12.46 -5.47
CA LEU A 96 -7.70 12.60 -4.02
C LEU A 96 -6.51 13.41 -3.51
N LYS A 97 -5.30 13.15 -4.04
CA LYS A 97 -4.11 13.96 -3.74
C LYS A 97 -4.32 15.44 -4.09
N ALA A 98 -4.84 15.71 -5.27
CA ALA A 98 -5.11 17.08 -5.71
C ALA A 98 -6.16 17.78 -4.82
N ASP A 99 -7.22 17.07 -4.44
CA ASP A 99 -8.29 17.58 -3.58
C ASP A 99 -7.75 17.87 -2.16
N VAL A 100 -6.92 16.98 -1.59
CA VAL A 100 -6.28 17.17 -0.28
C VAL A 100 -5.35 18.39 -0.29
N LEU A 101 -4.53 18.57 -1.33
CA LEU A 101 -3.64 19.74 -1.43
C LEU A 101 -4.43 21.04 -1.66
N ALA A 102 -5.53 21.00 -2.41
CA ALA A 102 -6.42 22.14 -2.59
C ALA A 102 -7.09 22.53 -1.27
N GLU A 103 -7.57 21.54 -0.50
CA GLU A 103 -8.13 21.76 0.83
C GLU A 103 -7.08 22.35 1.79
N ALA A 104 -5.89 21.76 1.86
CA ALA A 104 -4.81 22.28 2.70
C ALA A 104 -4.50 23.75 2.41
N SER A 105 -4.58 24.17 1.15
CA SER A 105 -4.35 25.57 0.77
C SER A 105 -5.38 26.56 1.35
N LEU A 106 -6.58 26.07 1.73
CA LEU A 106 -7.63 26.86 2.37
C LEU A 106 -7.48 26.93 3.89
N TYR A 107 -6.67 26.06 4.48
CA TYR A 107 -6.49 25.90 5.92
C TYR A 107 -5.02 26.04 6.34
N ASP A 108 -4.36 27.10 5.87
CA ASP A 108 -2.97 27.47 6.23
C ASP A 108 -1.94 26.33 6.03
N GLY A 109 -2.14 25.52 5.00
CA GLY A 109 -1.24 24.39 4.69
C GLY A 109 -1.46 23.15 5.54
N SER A 110 -2.66 23.00 6.13
CA SER A 110 -2.99 21.83 6.96
C SER A 110 -4.24 21.13 6.43
N VAL A 111 -4.32 19.82 6.63
CA VAL A 111 -5.49 18.99 6.30
C VAL A 111 -6.01 18.32 7.57
N LEU A 112 -7.33 18.24 7.70
CA LEU A 112 -7.96 17.50 8.79
C LEU A 112 -7.98 16.01 8.44
N VAL A 113 -7.33 15.20 9.26
CA VAL A 113 -7.30 13.74 9.12
C VAL A 113 -7.98 13.09 10.32
N ALA A 114 -8.57 11.91 10.11
CA ALA A 114 -9.13 11.11 11.19
C ALA A 114 -8.35 9.80 11.32
N HIS A 115 -8.03 9.43 12.55
CA HIS A 115 -7.37 8.16 12.84
C HIS A 115 -7.98 7.52 14.11
N GLU A 116 -7.69 6.24 14.29
CA GLU A 116 -8.15 5.49 15.47
C GLU A 116 -7.07 5.51 16.54
N ASP A 117 -7.43 5.99 17.74
CA ASP A 117 -6.54 5.98 18.89
C ASP A 117 -6.38 4.58 19.53
N ASP A 118 -5.59 4.49 20.60
CA ASP A 118 -5.38 3.25 21.34
C ASP A 118 -6.63 2.74 22.09
N GLN A 119 -7.67 3.56 22.19
CA GLN A 119 -8.95 3.24 22.81
C GLN A 119 -10.04 2.92 21.80
N PHE A 120 -9.67 2.77 20.51
CA PHE A 120 -10.57 2.54 19.37
C PHE A 120 -11.59 3.67 19.16
N GLN A 121 -11.20 4.90 19.50
CA GLN A 121 -11.99 6.09 19.20
C GLN A 121 -11.43 6.77 17.95
N VAL A 122 -12.32 7.30 17.13
CA VAL A 122 -11.92 8.17 16.00
C VAL A 122 -11.52 9.53 16.58
N VAL A 123 -10.30 9.94 16.31
CA VAL A 123 -9.74 11.23 16.70
C VAL A 123 -9.41 12.00 15.42
N GLU A 124 -9.69 13.28 15.43
CA GLU A 124 -9.42 14.20 14.32
C GLU A 124 -8.26 15.12 14.69
N ASP A 125 -7.26 15.19 13.80
CA ASP A 125 -6.09 16.05 13.98
C ASP A 125 -5.79 16.84 12.70
N TRP A 126 -5.27 18.07 12.89
CA TRP A 126 -4.78 18.88 11.78
C TRP A 126 -3.33 18.56 11.48
N GLU A 127 -3.07 18.01 10.29
CA GLU A 127 -1.73 17.66 9.82
C GLU A 127 -1.21 18.74 8.86
N PRO A 128 -0.09 19.43 9.19
CA PRO A 128 0.56 20.33 8.25
C PRO A 128 1.16 19.54 7.10
N VAL A 129 0.92 19.98 5.86
CA VAL A 129 1.36 19.27 4.66
C VAL A 129 1.88 20.24 3.59
N THR A 130 2.83 19.72 2.83
CA THR A 130 3.28 20.28 1.55
C THR A 130 3.01 19.26 0.44
N GLU A 131 3.30 19.61 -0.80
CA GLU A 131 3.11 18.71 -1.94
C GLU A 131 3.87 17.38 -1.80
N VAL A 132 5.03 17.39 -1.15
CA VAL A 132 5.86 16.18 -0.96
C VAL A 132 5.37 15.30 0.19
N ASP A 133 4.57 15.83 1.09
CA ASP A 133 4.04 15.12 2.25
C ASP A 133 2.76 14.34 1.93
N VAL A 134 2.16 14.63 0.78
CA VAL A 134 0.94 13.96 0.28
C VAL A 134 1.31 13.11 -0.94
N GLN A 135 1.26 11.79 -0.80
CA GLN A 135 1.73 10.86 -1.83
C GLN A 135 0.65 9.83 -2.18
N THR A 136 0.51 9.49 -3.46
CA THR A 136 -0.24 8.31 -3.88
C THR A 136 0.57 7.03 -3.58
N PRO A 137 -0.06 5.85 -3.52
CA PRO A 137 0.67 4.59 -3.41
C PRO A 137 1.72 4.43 -4.52
N LEU A 138 1.39 4.77 -5.76
CA LEU A 138 2.33 4.65 -6.87
C LEU A 138 3.59 5.50 -6.62
N GLU A 139 3.45 6.75 -6.21
CA GLU A 139 4.58 7.65 -5.89
C GLU A 139 5.45 7.09 -4.76
N VAL A 140 4.84 6.49 -3.72
CA VAL A 140 5.57 5.86 -2.62
C VAL A 140 6.43 4.69 -3.12
N TYR A 141 5.89 3.80 -3.96
CA TYR A 141 6.66 2.67 -4.48
C TYR A 141 7.73 3.08 -5.51
N GLU A 142 7.50 4.15 -6.27
CA GLU A 142 8.52 4.76 -7.12
C GLU A 142 9.67 5.34 -6.30
N GLU A 143 9.36 6.00 -5.18
CA GLU A 143 10.36 6.50 -4.24
C GLU A 143 11.18 5.35 -3.64
N LEU A 144 10.53 4.30 -3.15
CA LEU A 144 11.22 3.10 -2.62
C LEU A 144 12.16 2.49 -3.67
N THR A 145 11.74 2.45 -4.93
CA THR A 145 12.59 1.95 -6.02
C THR A 145 13.80 2.86 -6.27
N ARG A 146 13.61 4.18 -6.25
CA ARG A 146 14.72 5.16 -6.35
C ARG A 146 15.71 5.03 -5.19
N ASP A 147 15.21 4.68 -4.00
CA ASP A 147 16.03 4.46 -2.79
C ASP A 147 16.80 3.12 -2.80
N GLY A 148 16.63 2.33 -3.85
CA GLY A 148 17.39 1.10 -4.07
C GLY A 148 16.71 -0.18 -3.57
N PHE A 149 15.41 -0.16 -3.29
CA PHE A 149 14.63 -1.36 -3.08
C PHE A 149 14.19 -1.96 -4.42
N ASN A 150 14.29 -3.28 -4.57
CA ASN A 150 13.82 -3.98 -5.77
C ASN A 150 12.38 -4.46 -5.58
N VAL A 151 11.47 -3.50 -5.51
CA VAL A 151 10.03 -3.73 -5.33
C VAL A 151 9.27 -3.40 -6.60
N HIS A 152 8.34 -4.28 -6.98
CA HIS A 152 7.40 -4.06 -8.08
C HIS A 152 5.99 -3.94 -7.51
N TYR A 153 5.35 -2.79 -7.71
CA TYR A 153 4.00 -2.53 -7.23
C TYR A 153 2.96 -2.92 -8.29
N VAL A 154 1.93 -3.63 -7.85
CA VAL A 154 0.78 -4.03 -8.68
C VAL A 154 -0.50 -3.77 -7.91
N ARG A 155 -1.50 -3.21 -8.57
CA ARG A 155 -2.86 -3.09 -8.04
C ARG A 155 -3.75 -4.18 -8.66
N VAL A 156 -4.44 -4.94 -7.83
CA VAL A 156 -5.48 -5.89 -8.24
C VAL A 156 -6.68 -5.68 -7.32
N PRO A 157 -7.60 -4.78 -7.65
CA PRO A 157 -8.72 -4.44 -6.78
C PRO A 157 -9.65 -5.65 -6.62
N ILE A 158 -9.86 -6.09 -5.39
CA ILE A 158 -10.78 -7.19 -5.07
C ILE A 158 -11.72 -6.67 -3.98
N THR A 159 -13.02 -6.78 -4.20
CA THR A 159 -14.03 -6.39 -3.22
C THR A 159 -13.86 -7.18 -1.94
N ASP A 160 -13.87 -6.49 -0.81
CA ASP A 160 -13.74 -7.10 0.51
C ASP A 160 -14.79 -8.20 0.72
N GLU A 161 -14.39 -9.28 1.40
CA GLU A 161 -15.21 -10.47 1.63
C GLU A 161 -15.75 -11.19 0.37
N LYS A 162 -15.25 -10.86 -0.84
CA LYS A 162 -15.60 -11.54 -2.09
C LYS A 162 -14.42 -12.33 -2.66
N ALA A 163 -14.74 -13.33 -3.46
CA ALA A 163 -13.75 -14.07 -4.21
C ALA A 163 -13.22 -13.22 -5.37
N PRO A 164 -11.91 -13.30 -5.72
CA PRO A 164 -11.39 -12.72 -6.95
C PRO A 164 -12.17 -13.20 -8.18
N MET A 165 -12.38 -12.32 -9.14
CA MET A 165 -12.91 -12.72 -10.45
C MET A 165 -11.82 -13.42 -11.28
N GLY A 166 -12.20 -14.09 -12.37
CA GLY A 166 -11.25 -14.85 -13.19
C GLY A 166 -10.07 -14.02 -13.66
N ASP A 167 -10.34 -12.81 -14.13
CA ASP A 167 -9.32 -11.90 -14.66
C ASP A 167 -8.35 -11.41 -13.56
N ASP A 168 -8.85 -11.19 -12.33
CA ASP A 168 -8.01 -10.81 -11.20
C ASP A 168 -7.02 -11.93 -10.86
N PHE A 169 -7.50 -13.18 -10.91
CA PHE A 169 -6.67 -14.33 -10.65
C PHE A 169 -5.58 -14.50 -11.70
N GLU A 170 -5.88 -14.26 -12.98
CA GLU A 170 -4.88 -14.28 -14.07
C GLU A 170 -3.80 -13.23 -13.86
N VAL A 171 -4.18 -12.00 -13.46
CA VAL A 171 -3.21 -10.93 -13.16
C VAL A 171 -2.32 -11.32 -11.98
N LEU A 172 -2.89 -11.87 -10.91
CA LEU A 172 -2.13 -12.34 -9.75
C LEU A 172 -1.13 -13.43 -10.14
N MET A 173 -1.58 -14.45 -10.87
CA MET A 173 -0.74 -15.56 -11.33
C MET A 173 0.39 -15.09 -12.24
N ARG A 174 0.09 -14.22 -13.21
CA ARG A 174 1.11 -13.68 -14.13
C ARG A 174 2.22 -12.94 -13.36
N ASN A 175 1.85 -12.09 -12.41
CA ASN A 175 2.84 -11.37 -11.61
C ASN A 175 3.65 -12.28 -10.67
N ALA A 176 3.06 -13.37 -10.17
CA ALA A 176 3.77 -14.38 -9.38
C ALA A 176 4.74 -15.19 -10.26
N TRP A 177 4.33 -15.57 -11.49
CA TRP A 177 5.16 -16.34 -12.44
C TRP A 177 6.33 -15.55 -13.00
N ASP A 178 6.15 -14.26 -13.30
CA ASP A 178 7.24 -13.37 -13.73
C ASP A 178 8.39 -13.29 -12.71
N LEU A 179 8.13 -13.66 -11.45
CA LEU A 179 9.18 -13.79 -10.44
C LEU A 179 10.04 -15.02 -10.67
N ASP A 180 9.45 -16.15 -11.07
CA ASP A 180 10.18 -17.42 -11.27
C ASP A 180 11.04 -17.37 -12.52
N GLU A 181 10.55 -16.83 -13.64
CA GLU A 181 11.29 -16.75 -14.91
C GLU A 181 12.52 -15.81 -14.84
N LYS A 182 12.49 -14.78 -13.99
CA LYS A 182 13.62 -13.85 -13.80
C LYS A 182 14.55 -14.25 -12.66
N GLY A 183 14.17 -15.25 -11.86
CA GLY A 183 14.98 -15.81 -10.78
C GLY A 183 15.89 -16.96 -11.21
N GLU A 184 15.64 -17.61 -12.36
CA GLU A 184 16.49 -18.64 -12.94
C GLU A 184 17.46 -18.05 -13.97
N ASP A 185 18.42 -17.21 -13.56
CA ASP A 185 19.60 -16.95 -14.39
C ASP A 185 20.83 -17.63 -13.82
N LYS A 186 21.14 -18.75 -14.49
CA LYS A 186 22.47 -19.29 -14.71
C LYS A 186 23.37 -19.51 -13.49
N GLY A 187 23.09 -20.56 -12.76
CA GLY A 187 24.14 -21.35 -12.13
C GLY A 187 24.92 -22.10 -13.20
N ASP A 188 26.07 -21.54 -13.56
CA ASP A 188 27.29 -22.15 -14.02
C ASP A 188 27.24 -23.63 -14.47
N LYS A 189 27.33 -23.84 -15.78
CA LYS A 189 27.87 -25.04 -16.41
C LYS A 189 29.33 -24.75 -16.73
N GLY A 190 30.22 -25.12 -15.85
CA GLY A 190 31.65 -25.18 -16.03
C GLY A 190 32.19 -26.39 -15.27
#